data_7fa044b52a9b7dabe0c00c3c6754438f
#
_entry.id   7fa044b52a9b7dabe0c00c3c6754438f
#
_cell.length_a   1.000
_cell.length_b   1.000
_cell.length_c   1.000
_cell.angle_alpha   90.00
_cell.angle_beta   90.00
_cell.angle_gamma   90.00
#
_symmetry.space_group_name_H-M   'P 1'
#
loop_
_entity.id
_entity.type
_entity.pdbx_description
1 polymer ?
#
loop_
_entity_poly.entity_id
_entity_poly.type
_entity_poly.pdbx_seq_one_letter_code
_entity_poly.pdbx_strand_id
1 'polypeptide(L)'
;VTVDHDVIAIEAALHGLVGSGAELVLIVGASATTDRRDVIPEAITRTGGTIEHFGMPVDPGNLMVLARINEVPVLALPGSARSPRLGGNDLVLERIMADIPVDGADIMGLGVGGLLKEIPSRPLPRTQAAPRARRQETSTPQFAAIILAAGQSRRMGAINKLLIEVDGKPMMRHAVDAAREAGAD
;
A
#
# COMPACT_ATOMS: atom_id res chain seq x y z
N VAL A 1 15.53 12.34 -4.56
CA VAL A 1 15.50 12.24 -6.04
C VAL A 1 14.10 11.84 -6.47
N THR A 2 13.55 12.47 -7.50
CA THR A 2 12.28 12.09 -8.13
C THR A 2 12.57 11.65 -9.55
N VAL A 3 12.09 10.50 -9.96
CA VAL A 3 12.29 9.90 -11.29
C VAL A 3 11.00 9.35 -11.83
N ASP A 4 10.94 9.09 -13.12
CA ASP A 4 9.83 8.42 -13.76
C ASP A 4 9.65 7.00 -13.20
N HIS A 5 8.40 6.54 -13.14
CA HIS A 5 8.07 5.21 -12.64
C HIS A 5 8.29 4.15 -13.74
N ASP A 6 9.52 4.02 -14.16
CA ASP A 6 9.99 2.98 -15.09
C ASP A 6 11.30 2.36 -14.61
N VAL A 7 11.58 1.15 -15.11
CA VAL A 7 12.71 0.33 -14.66
C VAL A 7 14.05 1.04 -14.88
N ILE A 8 14.25 1.67 -16.04
CA ILE A 8 15.53 2.27 -16.44
C ILE A 8 15.81 3.52 -15.59
N ALA A 9 14.79 4.36 -15.40
CA ALA A 9 14.92 5.59 -14.60
C ALA A 9 15.24 5.27 -13.13
N ILE A 10 14.56 4.25 -12.55
CA ILE A 10 14.81 3.81 -11.18
C ILE A 10 16.18 3.15 -11.05
N GLU A 11 16.56 2.28 -12.00
CA GLU A 11 17.90 1.66 -12.04
C GLU A 11 19.01 2.73 -12.03
N ALA A 12 18.92 3.74 -12.89
CA ALA A 12 19.87 4.83 -12.94
C ALA A 12 19.94 5.63 -11.62
N ALA A 13 18.78 5.90 -11.01
CA ALA A 13 18.72 6.58 -9.72
C ALA A 13 19.36 5.75 -8.60
N LEU A 14 19.12 4.44 -8.57
CA LEU A 14 19.71 3.53 -7.58
C LEU A 14 21.24 3.49 -7.71
N HIS A 15 21.77 3.37 -8.93
CA HIS A 15 23.21 3.44 -9.17
C HIS A 15 23.79 4.77 -8.69
N GLY A 16 23.13 5.90 -8.97
CA GLY A 16 23.56 7.21 -8.53
C GLY A 16 23.59 7.36 -7.02
N LEU A 17 22.53 6.91 -6.32
CA LEU A 17 22.44 7.01 -4.86
C LEU A 17 23.47 6.12 -4.16
N VAL A 18 23.59 4.86 -4.57
CA VAL A 18 24.58 3.93 -3.99
C VAL A 18 26.00 4.42 -4.30
N GLY A 19 26.27 4.88 -5.52
CA GLY A 19 27.57 5.42 -5.92
C GLY A 19 27.94 6.73 -5.20
N SER A 20 26.97 7.49 -4.72
CA SER A 20 27.21 8.70 -3.91
C SER A 20 27.41 8.42 -2.41
N GLY A 21 27.38 7.16 -1.98
CA GLY A 21 27.63 6.76 -0.60
C GLY A 21 26.38 6.76 0.27
N ALA A 22 25.20 6.56 -0.29
CA ALA A 22 23.99 6.38 0.51
C ALA A 22 24.12 5.13 1.40
N GLU A 23 23.82 5.27 2.69
CA GLU A 23 23.85 4.18 3.66
C GLU A 23 22.50 3.44 3.76
N LEU A 24 21.43 4.05 3.25
CA LEU A 24 20.08 3.49 3.15
C LEU A 24 19.36 4.14 1.96
N VAL A 25 18.63 3.34 1.19
CA VAL A 25 17.77 3.84 0.11
C VAL A 25 16.32 3.53 0.43
N LEU A 26 15.49 4.57 0.46
CA LEU A 26 14.03 4.45 0.58
C LEU A 26 13.39 4.73 -0.76
N ILE A 27 12.52 3.82 -1.23
CA ILE A 27 11.79 4.00 -2.48
C ILE A 27 10.30 4.13 -2.17
N VAL A 28 9.69 5.23 -2.61
CA VAL A 28 8.24 5.42 -2.54
C VAL A 28 7.70 5.39 -3.97
N GLY A 29 7.05 4.30 -4.34
CA GLY A 29 6.51 4.12 -5.68
C GLY A 29 5.19 4.85 -5.93
N ALA A 30 4.90 5.09 -7.21
CA ALA A 30 3.61 5.63 -7.65
C ALA A 30 2.49 4.58 -7.59
N SER A 31 2.83 3.29 -7.63
CA SER A 31 1.92 2.16 -7.52
C SER A 31 2.35 1.21 -6.39
N ALA A 32 1.40 0.38 -5.93
CA ALA A 32 1.71 -0.68 -4.99
C ALA A 32 2.59 -1.74 -5.66
N THR A 33 3.56 -2.26 -4.92
CA THR A 33 4.42 -3.37 -5.36
C THR A 33 3.75 -4.67 -4.95
N THR A 34 3.15 -5.37 -5.91
CA THR A 34 2.36 -6.58 -5.68
C THR A 34 2.99 -7.84 -6.27
N ASP A 35 3.94 -7.68 -7.19
CA ASP A 35 4.62 -8.77 -7.88
C ASP A 35 6.14 -8.51 -7.93
N ARG A 36 6.92 -9.59 -7.93
CA ARG A 36 8.39 -9.51 -8.07
C ARG A 36 8.85 -8.98 -9.43
N ARG A 37 7.96 -8.94 -10.41
CA ARG A 37 8.20 -8.37 -11.75
C ARG A 37 7.70 -6.94 -11.88
N ASP A 38 7.20 -6.34 -10.81
CA ASP A 38 6.87 -4.91 -10.82
C ASP A 38 8.12 -4.06 -11.00
N VAL A 39 7.93 -2.83 -11.42
CA VAL A 39 8.98 -1.89 -11.83
C VAL A 39 10.09 -1.74 -10.78
N ILE A 40 9.73 -1.64 -9.48
CA ILE A 40 10.71 -1.42 -8.41
C ILE A 40 11.59 -2.67 -8.16
N PRO A 41 11.02 -3.87 -7.92
CA PRO A 41 11.81 -5.09 -7.76
C PRO A 41 12.69 -5.40 -8.97
N GLU A 42 12.17 -5.17 -10.18
CA GLU A 42 12.93 -5.37 -11.41
C GLU A 42 14.11 -4.40 -11.49
N ALA A 43 13.91 -3.12 -11.21
CA ALA A 43 15.00 -2.14 -11.21
C ALA A 43 16.07 -2.48 -10.18
N ILE A 44 15.69 -2.90 -8.95
CA ILE A 44 16.64 -3.34 -7.92
C ILE A 44 17.46 -4.54 -8.42
N THR A 45 16.82 -5.52 -9.02
CA THR A 45 17.51 -6.71 -9.54
C THR A 45 18.48 -6.35 -10.68
N ARG A 46 18.12 -5.42 -11.55
CA ARG A 46 18.97 -4.95 -12.66
C ARG A 46 20.18 -4.14 -12.18
N THR A 47 20.09 -3.45 -11.05
CA THR A 47 21.26 -2.83 -10.40
C THR A 47 22.23 -3.83 -9.76
N GLY A 48 21.97 -5.14 -9.87
CA GLY A 48 22.73 -6.18 -9.20
C GLY A 48 22.31 -6.39 -7.73
N GLY A 49 21.20 -5.78 -7.32
CA GLY A 49 20.66 -5.93 -5.98
C GLY A 49 19.94 -7.27 -5.79
N THR A 50 19.83 -7.67 -4.54
CA THR A 50 19.14 -8.89 -4.10
C THR A 50 17.88 -8.52 -3.33
N ILE A 51 16.73 -9.10 -3.72
CA ILE A 51 15.50 -9.01 -2.92
C ILE A 51 15.61 -10.00 -1.77
N GLU A 52 15.83 -9.49 -0.57
CA GLU A 52 15.96 -10.29 0.64
C GLU A 52 14.59 -10.77 1.13
N HIS A 53 13.60 -9.88 1.12
CA HIS A 53 12.24 -10.22 1.51
C HIS A 53 11.19 -9.43 0.73
N PHE A 54 10.10 -10.10 0.38
CA PHE A 54 8.99 -9.51 -0.38
C PHE A 54 7.69 -9.65 0.37
N GLY A 55 7.10 -8.53 0.72
CA GLY A 55 5.90 -8.46 1.55
C GLY A 55 6.21 -8.61 3.04
N MET A 56 5.17 -8.53 3.86
CA MET A 56 5.27 -8.81 5.29
C MET A 56 3.88 -9.18 5.86
N PRO A 57 3.85 -9.95 6.97
CA PRO A 57 2.58 -10.40 7.57
C PRO A 57 1.93 -9.34 8.48
N VAL A 58 2.17 -8.05 8.22
CA VAL A 58 1.66 -6.93 9.03
C VAL A 58 0.94 -5.94 8.13
N ASP A 59 -0.27 -5.51 8.52
CA ASP A 59 -1.05 -4.49 7.82
C ASP A 59 -1.42 -3.34 8.79
N PRO A 60 -1.14 -2.08 8.44
CA PRO A 60 -0.55 -1.59 7.19
C PRO A 60 0.94 -1.90 7.08
N GLY A 61 1.43 -2.07 5.84
CA GLY A 61 2.85 -2.32 5.55
C GLY A 61 3.11 -3.58 4.71
N ASN A 62 2.10 -4.40 4.50
CA ASN A 62 2.17 -5.74 3.90
C ASN A 62 2.83 -5.81 2.51
N LEU A 63 2.87 -4.72 1.74
CA LEU A 63 3.48 -4.66 0.41
C LEU A 63 4.89 -4.04 0.40
N MET A 64 5.56 -4.07 1.53
CA MET A 64 6.96 -3.65 1.64
C MET A 64 7.90 -4.64 0.95
N VAL A 65 9.02 -4.15 0.43
CA VAL A 65 10.11 -4.99 -0.07
C VAL A 65 11.40 -4.59 0.61
N LEU A 66 12.09 -5.56 1.20
CA LEU A 66 13.45 -5.40 1.70
C LEU A 66 14.42 -5.98 0.66
N ALA A 67 15.42 -5.20 0.31
CA ALA A 67 16.44 -5.57 -0.65
C ALA A 67 17.81 -5.02 -0.21
N ARG A 68 18.85 -5.44 -0.90
CA ARG A 68 20.22 -4.96 -0.71
C ARG A 68 20.90 -4.75 -2.05
N ILE A 69 21.58 -3.64 -2.19
CA ILE A 69 22.48 -3.36 -3.31
C ILE A 69 23.88 -3.20 -2.71
N ASN A 70 24.79 -4.13 -3.02
CA ASN A 70 26.04 -4.30 -2.27
C ASN A 70 25.71 -4.42 -0.77
N GLU A 71 26.32 -3.56 0.07
CA GLU A 71 26.05 -3.51 1.53
C GLU A 71 24.93 -2.52 1.90
N VAL A 72 24.34 -1.81 0.92
CA VAL A 72 23.33 -0.77 1.19
C VAL A 72 21.93 -1.39 1.25
N PRO A 73 21.22 -1.29 2.37
CA PRO A 73 19.83 -1.71 2.45
C PRO A 73 18.95 -0.81 1.60
N VAL A 74 17.99 -1.43 0.94
CA VAL A 74 16.99 -0.76 0.10
C VAL A 74 15.60 -1.17 0.59
N LEU A 75 14.80 -0.21 0.99
CA LEU A 75 13.45 -0.44 1.47
C LEU A 75 12.44 0.19 0.51
N ALA A 76 11.72 -0.64 -0.24
CA ALA A 76 10.59 -0.17 -1.03
C ALA A 76 9.35 -0.12 -0.16
N LEU A 77 8.84 1.07 0.02
CA LEU A 77 7.75 1.38 0.94
C LEU A 77 6.39 1.23 0.25
N PRO A 78 5.41 0.63 0.93
CA PRO A 78 4.04 0.56 0.44
C PRO A 78 3.37 1.93 0.46
N GLY A 79 2.25 2.06 -0.26
CA GLY A 79 1.46 3.30 -0.26
C GLY A 79 0.99 3.74 1.13
N SER A 80 0.82 2.80 2.06
CA SER A 80 0.48 3.05 3.46
C SER A 80 1.55 3.82 4.24
N ALA A 81 2.81 3.83 3.79
CA ALA A 81 3.88 4.61 4.41
C ALA A 81 3.64 6.13 4.38
N ARG A 82 2.70 6.61 3.56
CA ARG A 82 2.25 8.00 3.56
C ARG A 82 1.28 8.34 4.70
N SER A 83 0.79 7.33 5.39
CA SER A 83 -0.11 7.52 6.53
C SER A 83 0.69 7.90 7.79
N PRO A 84 0.17 8.80 8.64
CA PRO A 84 0.80 9.08 9.93
C PRO A 84 0.59 7.95 10.96
N ARG A 85 -0.07 6.86 10.58
CA ARG A 85 -0.30 5.70 11.44
C ARG A 85 0.89 4.75 11.35
N LEU A 86 1.30 4.23 12.50
CA LEU A 86 2.33 3.21 12.58
C LEU A 86 1.96 2.00 11.69
N GLY A 87 2.90 1.55 10.90
CA GLY A 87 2.81 0.39 10.03
C GLY A 87 4.00 -0.55 10.20
N GLY A 88 3.93 -1.71 9.57
CA GLY A 88 5.03 -2.67 9.62
C GLY A 88 6.33 -2.13 9.01
N ASN A 89 6.23 -1.31 7.97
CA ASN A 89 7.38 -0.62 7.38
C ASN A 89 8.14 0.27 8.37
N ASP A 90 7.44 0.90 9.33
CA ASP A 90 8.06 1.76 10.33
C ASP A 90 8.89 0.91 11.30
N LEU A 91 8.38 -0.25 11.71
CA LEU A 91 9.10 -1.17 12.60
C LEU A 91 10.39 -1.69 11.96
N VAL A 92 10.38 -1.96 10.65
CA VAL A 92 11.56 -2.37 9.92
C VAL A 92 12.54 -1.22 9.78
N LEU A 93 12.04 -0.03 9.44
CA LEU A 93 12.85 1.17 9.32
C LEU A 93 13.53 1.55 10.65
N GLU A 94 12.79 1.50 11.75
CA GLU A 94 13.32 1.76 13.10
C GLU A 94 14.48 0.84 13.45
N ARG A 95 14.40 -0.45 13.11
CA ARG A 95 15.48 -1.41 13.32
C ARG A 95 16.70 -1.08 12.48
N ILE A 96 16.52 -0.81 11.18
CA ILE A 96 17.61 -0.42 10.28
C ILE A 96 18.30 0.85 10.80
N MET A 97 17.53 1.86 11.20
CA MET A 97 18.07 3.12 11.75
C MET A 97 18.77 2.95 13.10
N ALA A 98 18.44 1.91 13.84
CA ALA A 98 19.09 1.55 15.10
C ALA A 98 20.30 0.60 14.92
N ASP A 99 20.70 0.36 13.66
CA ASP A 99 21.79 -0.55 13.31
C ASP A 99 21.54 -2.00 13.77
N ILE A 100 20.28 -2.38 13.88
CA ILE A 100 19.85 -3.75 14.21
C ILE A 100 19.65 -4.51 12.89
N PRO A 101 20.36 -5.62 12.67
CA PRO A 101 20.16 -6.44 11.49
C PRO A 101 18.70 -6.86 11.33
N VAL A 102 18.20 -6.82 10.10
CA VAL A 102 16.85 -7.28 9.75
C VAL A 102 16.96 -8.20 8.55
N ASP A 103 16.41 -9.39 8.68
CA ASP A 103 16.30 -10.36 7.61
C ASP A 103 14.83 -10.78 7.38
N GLY A 104 14.62 -11.71 6.43
CA GLY A 104 13.29 -12.23 6.12
C GLY A 104 12.64 -12.96 7.30
N ALA A 105 13.41 -13.61 8.17
CA ALA A 105 12.88 -14.30 9.35
C ALA A 105 12.37 -13.31 10.39
N ASP A 106 13.09 -12.21 10.60
CA ASP A 106 12.66 -11.12 11.48
C ASP A 106 11.34 -10.51 11.00
N ILE A 107 11.23 -10.24 9.67
CA ILE A 107 10.03 -9.69 9.07
C ILE A 107 8.85 -10.65 9.25
N MET A 108 9.05 -11.94 8.98
CA MET A 108 8.01 -12.96 9.17
C MET A 108 7.62 -13.12 10.63
N GLY A 109 8.56 -12.95 11.55
CA GLY A 109 8.34 -12.97 13.00
C GLY A 109 7.40 -11.86 13.50
N LEU A 110 7.33 -10.73 12.81
CA LEU A 110 6.41 -9.64 13.13
C LEU A 110 4.92 -10.04 13.00
N GLY A 111 4.61 -11.10 12.26
CA GLY A 111 3.26 -11.65 12.14
C GLY A 111 2.78 -12.40 13.39
N VAL A 112 3.68 -12.76 14.29
CA VAL A 112 3.32 -13.45 15.54
C VAL A 112 2.78 -12.43 16.55
N GLY A 113 1.48 -12.41 16.72
CA GLY A 113 0.79 -11.44 17.57
C GLY A 113 0.39 -10.13 16.87
N GLY A 114 0.82 -9.93 15.66
CA GLY A 114 0.43 -8.96 14.64
C GLY A 114 0.14 -7.53 15.11
N LEU A 115 0.51 -6.55 14.31
CA LEU A 115 -0.14 -5.23 14.35
C LEU A 115 -1.55 -5.39 13.78
N LEU A 116 -2.47 -5.79 14.63
CA LEU A 116 -3.87 -5.77 14.26
C LEU A 116 -4.30 -4.29 14.25
N LYS A 117 -4.75 -3.85 13.09
CA LYS A 117 -5.45 -2.58 12.97
C LYS A 117 -6.56 -2.55 14.02
N GLU A 118 -6.43 -1.73 15.03
CA GLU A 118 -7.50 -1.56 16.01
C GLU A 118 -8.73 -1.03 15.29
N ILE A 119 -9.76 -1.85 15.24
CA ILE A 119 -11.08 -1.41 14.80
C ILE A 119 -11.67 -0.64 15.98
N PRO A 120 -12.03 0.65 15.84
CA PRO A 120 -12.56 1.45 16.94
C PRO A 120 -13.81 0.84 17.62
N SER A 121 -14.47 -0.09 16.94
CA SER A 121 -15.62 -0.83 17.44
C SER A 121 -15.28 -2.09 18.24
N ARG A 122 -13.99 -2.50 18.28
CA ARG A 122 -13.54 -3.66 19.07
C ARG A 122 -12.98 -3.17 20.41
N PRO A 123 -13.75 -3.22 21.51
CA PRO A 123 -13.21 -2.87 22.83
C PRO A 123 -12.13 -3.89 23.20
N LEU A 124 -11.01 -3.39 23.75
CA LEU A 124 -10.02 -4.27 24.35
C LEU A 124 -10.71 -5.12 25.42
N PRO A 125 -10.45 -6.45 25.52
CA PRO A 125 -11.16 -7.34 26.42
C PRO A 125 -11.14 -6.96 27.90
N ARG A 126 -10.27 -6.02 28.28
CA ARG A 126 -10.09 -5.57 29.67
C ARG A 126 -10.37 -4.08 29.88
N THR A 127 -10.76 -3.35 28.85
CA THR A 127 -11.14 -1.94 28.97
C THR A 127 -12.66 -1.89 29.22
N GLN A 128 -13.07 -1.42 30.40
CA GLN A 128 -14.48 -1.04 30.58
C GLN A 128 -14.78 0.04 29.53
N ALA A 129 -15.75 -0.25 28.67
CA ALA A 129 -16.20 0.71 27.68
C ALA A 129 -16.56 2.01 28.42
N ALA A 130 -15.82 3.09 28.15
CA ALA A 130 -16.28 4.41 28.56
C ALA A 130 -17.72 4.58 28.05
N PRO A 131 -18.63 5.13 28.86
CA PRO A 131 -20.01 5.34 28.42
C PRO A 131 -19.95 6.11 27.10
N ARG A 132 -20.44 5.48 26.02
CA ARG A 132 -20.58 6.18 24.75
C ARG A 132 -21.39 7.42 25.01
N ALA A 133 -20.75 8.60 24.89
CA ALA A 133 -21.49 9.84 24.81
C ALA A 133 -22.56 9.62 23.73
N ARG A 134 -23.82 9.66 24.11
CA ARG A 134 -24.96 9.56 23.20
C ARG A 134 -24.74 10.63 22.13
N ARG A 135 -24.35 10.20 20.94
CA ARG A 135 -24.27 11.10 19.79
C ARG A 135 -25.66 11.68 19.66
N GLN A 136 -25.79 12.97 19.93
CA GLN A 136 -27.03 13.67 19.64
C GLN A 136 -27.29 13.50 18.16
N GLU A 137 -28.40 12.84 17.84
CA GLU A 137 -28.90 12.69 16.46
C GLU A 137 -29.34 14.09 16.00
N THR A 138 -28.39 14.86 15.53
CA THR A 138 -28.67 16.13 14.85
C THR A 138 -28.18 16.00 13.43
N SER A 139 -29.10 15.83 12.54
CA SER A 139 -29.07 15.72 11.08
C SER A 139 -28.85 14.31 10.55
N THR A 140 -29.76 13.90 9.68
CA THR A 140 -29.58 12.77 8.77
C THR A 140 -28.28 12.99 7.99
N PRO A 141 -27.29 12.07 8.06
CA PRO A 141 -26.05 12.28 7.34
C PRO A 141 -26.36 12.33 5.83
N GLN A 142 -25.96 13.41 5.20
CA GLN A 142 -25.97 13.51 3.75
C GLN A 142 -24.73 12.83 3.22
N PHE A 143 -24.91 11.89 2.29
CA PHE A 143 -23.84 11.18 1.62
C PHE A 143 -23.78 11.63 0.17
N ALA A 144 -22.59 11.92 -0.33
CA ALA A 144 -22.33 12.08 -1.75
C ALA A 144 -21.47 10.91 -2.23
N ALA A 145 -21.82 10.32 -3.36
CA ALA A 145 -21.06 9.23 -3.95
C ALA A 145 -20.36 9.68 -5.22
N ILE A 146 -19.06 9.45 -5.32
CA ILE A 146 -18.28 9.66 -6.54
C ILE A 146 -18.03 8.30 -7.18
N ILE A 147 -18.63 8.05 -8.35
CA ILE A 147 -18.46 6.81 -9.10
C ILE A 147 -17.38 7.01 -10.15
N LEU A 148 -16.24 6.34 -10.00
CA LEU A 148 -15.12 6.41 -10.91
C LEU A 148 -15.39 5.55 -12.15
N ALA A 149 -15.72 6.20 -13.29
CA ALA A 149 -16.07 5.55 -14.54
C ALA A 149 -15.08 5.84 -15.69
N ALA A 150 -13.87 6.31 -15.38
CA ALA A 150 -12.86 6.72 -16.38
C ALA A 150 -11.99 5.56 -16.92
N GLY A 151 -12.23 4.32 -16.51
CA GLY A 151 -11.43 3.17 -16.94
C GLY A 151 -11.63 2.86 -18.44
N GLN A 152 -10.55 2.94 -19.22
CA GLN A 152 -10.57 2.72 -20.69
C GLN A 152 -10.71 1.24 -21.09
N SER A 153 -10.85 0.31 -20.15
CA SER A 153 -11.03 -1.15 -20.38
C SER A 153 -10.03 -1.77 -21.37
N ARG A 154 -8.79 -1.28 -21.43
CA ARG A 154 -7.75 -1.66 -22.42
C ARG A 154 -7.55 -3.16 -22.60
N ARG A 155 -7.80 -3.96 -21.55
CA ARG A 155 -7.70 -5.42 -21.59
C ARG A 155 -8.85 -6.10 -22.32
N MET A 156 -9.94 -5.38 -22.58
CA MET A 156 -11.13 -5.89 -23.26
C MET A 156 -11.24 -5.40 -24.71
N GLY A 157 -10.17 -4.84 -25.26
CA GLY A 157 -10.14 -4.32 -26.63
C GLY A 157 -11.01 -3.08 -26.80
N ALA A 158 -11.86 -3.10 -27.83
CA ALA A 158 -12.73 -1.96 -28.18
C ALA A 158 -13.98 -1.82 -27.27
N ILE A 159 -14.22 -2.78 -26.38
CA ILE A 159 -15.43 -2.81 -25.56
C ILE A 159 -15.14 -2.14 -24.20
N ASN A 160 -15.92 -1.10 -23.89
CA ASN A 160 -15.89 -0.50 -22.56
C ASN A 160 -16.72 -1.36 -21.60
N LYS A 161 -16.08 -2.03 -20.63
CA LYS A 161 -16.74 -2.91 -19.66
C LYS A 161 -17.86 -2.23 -18.86
N LEU A 162 -17.79 -0.91 -18.66
CA LEU A 162 -18.78 -0.15 -17.90
C LEU A 162 -20.13 -0.03 -18.64
N LEU A 163 -20.09 -0.21 -19.97
CA LEU A 163 -21.26 -0.16 -20.84
C LEU A 163 -21.81 -1.55 -21.18
N ILE A 164 -21.15 -2.63 -20.74
CA ILE A 164 -21.68 -3.98 -20.92
C ILE A 164 -22.97 -4.11 -20.11
N GLU A 165 -24.00 -4.62 -20.77
CA GLU A 165 -25.28 -4.87 -20.12
C GLU A 165 -25.21 -6.13 -19.23
N VAL A 166 -25.66 -5.96 -17.99
CA VAL A 166 -25.88 -7.04 -17.03
C VAL A 166 -27.34 -6.89 -16.57
N ASP A 167 -28.12 -7.94 -16.71
CA ASP A 167 -29.56 -7.93 -16.41
C ASP A 167 -30.33 -6.77 -17.08
N GLY A 168 -30.00 -6.50 -18.35
CA GLY A 168 -30.67 -5.48 -19.17
C GLY A 168 -30.30 -4.03 -18.83
N LYS A 169 -29.25 -3.82 -18.03
CA LYS A 169 -28.72 -2.48 -17.69
C LYS A 169 -27.20 -2.43 -17.82
N PRO A 170 -26.61 -1.31 -18.26
CA PRO A 170 -25.16 -1.13 -18.23
C PRO A 170 -24.58 -1.32 -16.82
N MET A 171 -23.44 -2.01 -16.71
CA MET A 171 -22.79 -2.28 -15.43
C MET A 171 -22.60 -1.02 -14.56
N MET A 172 -22.24 0.11 -15.18
CA MET A 172 -22.13 1.40 -14.49
C MET A 172 -23.46 1.84 -13.85
N ARG A 173 -24.59 1.54 -14.49
CA ARG A 173 -25.91 1.92 -13.99
C ARG A 173 -26.26 1.23 -12.69
N HIS A 174 -25.85 -0.03 -12.52
CA HIS A 174 -26.03 -0.76 -11.25
C HIS A 174 -25.32 -0.07 -10.09
N ALA A 175 -24.11 0.45 -10.32
CA ALA A 175 -23.36 1.19 -9.29
C ALA A 175 -24.05 2.52 -8.92
N VAL A 176 -24.62 3.23 -9.91
CA VAL A 176 -25.37 4.47 -9.68
C VAL A 176 -26.66 4.19 -8.92
N ASP A 177 -27.40 3.17 -9.34
CA ASP A 177 -28.67 2.79 -8.67
C ASP A 177 -28.40 2.39 -7.21
N ALA A 178 -27.38 1.58 -6.95
CA ALA A 178 -26.98 1.20 -5.58
C ALA A 178 -26.59 2.40 -4.71
N ALA A 179 -25.84 3.37 -5.26
CA ALA A 179 -25.48 4.58 -4.51
C ALA A 179 -26.74 5.42 -4.17
N ARG A 180 -27.68 5.55 -5.09
CA ARG A 180 -28.94 6.26 -4.85
C ARG A 180 -29.83 5.56 -3.85
N GLU A 181 -29.94 4.24 -3.93
CA GLU A 181 -30.68 3.44 -2.94
C GLU A 181 -30.09 3.56 -1.52
N ALA A 182 -28.77 3.75 -1.44
CA ALA A 182 -28.09 4.01 -0.17
C ALA A 182 -28.27 5.46 0.34
N GLY A 183 -28.98 6.31 -0.40
CA GLY A 183 -29.26 7.71 -0.01
C GLY A 183 -28.14 8.68 -0.34
N ALA A 184 -27.29 8.38 -1.34
CA ALA A 184 -26.31 9.32 -1.85
C ALA A 184 -26.90 10.21 -2.95
N ASP A 185 -26.58 11.50 -2.91
CA ASP A 185 -26.87 12.48 -3.95
C ASP A 185 -25.76 12.52 -5.02
#